data_ed7f9b93e73f711dbfad4cc15b78bc85
#
_entry.id   ed7f9b93e73f711dbfad4cc15b78bc85
#
_cell.length_a   1.000
_cell.length_b   1.000
_cell.length_c   1.000
_cell.angle_alpha   90.00
_cell.angle_beta   90.00
_cell.angle_gamma   90.00
#
_symmetry.space_group_name_H-M   'P 1'
#
loop_
_entity.id
_entity.type
_entity.pdbx_description
1 polymer ?
#
loop_
_entity_poly.entity_id
_entity_poly.type
_entity_poly.pdbx_seq_one_letter_code
_entity_poly.pdbx_strand_id
1 'polypeptide(L)'
;LETLHSLLKQAGIEPDPKWIAGKCVEELLEFHVVEHFTRPTFVIDYPVDTSPLVRDHRSIPGVVEKWDLYIAGYEAATGYSELVDPVIQRERLVAQSSLKESGDLEAMQLDEDFLRALEYGMPPTGGIGVGIDRLLMTLTGLNIRETILFPLVKPE
;
A
#
# COMPACT_ATOMS: atom_id res chain seq x y z
N LEU A 1 13.22 -14.92 1.26
CA LEU A 1 12.57 -14.46 2.49
C LEU A 1 13.57 -14.40 3.68
N GLU A 2 14.35 -15.43 3.93
CA GLU A 2 15.33 -15.47 5.03
C GLU A 2 16.30 -14.27 5.04
N THR A 3 16.79 -13.87 3.86
CA THR A 3 17.66 -12.70 3.72
C THR A 3 16.94 -11.40 4.14
N LEU A 4 15.67 -11.24 3.75
CA LEU A 4 14.85 -10.07 4.13
C LEU A 4 14.60 -10.03 5.64
N HIS A 5 14.28 -11.16 6.26
CA HIS A 5 14.14 -11.27 7.72
C HIS A 5 15.45 -10.93 8.44
N SER A 6 16.61 -11.33 7.88
CA SER A 6 17.91 -10.96 8.44
C SER A 6 18.17 -9.46 8.37
N LEU A 7 17.82 -8.81 7.26
CA LEU A 7 17.94 -7.36 7.09
C LEU A 7 17.03 -6.59 8.04
N LEU A 8 15.78 -7.02 8.20
CA LEU A 8 14.84 -6.44 9.17
C LEU A 8 15.38 -6.50 10.59
N LYS A 9 15.90 -7.67 11.01
CA LYS A 9 16.52 -7.82 12.34
C LYS A 9 17.75 -6.92 12.54
N GLN A 10 18.58 -6.75 11.50
CA GLN A 10 19.70 -5.80 11.54
C GLN A 10 19.22 -4.35 11.67
N ALA A 11 18.05 -4.01 11.12
CA ALA A 11 17.40 -2.73 11.28
C ALA A 11 16.70 -2.57 12.66
N GLY A 12 16.68 -3.61 13.50
CA GLY A 12 15.97 -3.60 14.78
C GLY A 12 14.48 -3.88 14.69
N ILE A 13 14.01 -4.34 13.53
CA ILE A 13 12.61 -4.73 13.28
C ILE A 13 12.49 -6.24 13.44
N GLU A 14 11.65 -6.71 14.35
CA GLU A 14 11.37 -8.15 14.47
C GLU A 14 10.31 -8.55 13.42
N PRO A 15 10.69 -9.32 12.39
CA PRO A 15 9.78 -9.70 11.33
C PRO A 15 8.71 -10.68 11.84
N ASP A 16 7.45 -10.44 11.48
CA ASP A 16 6.40 -11.44 11.68
C ASP A 16 6.70 -12.64 10.74
N PRO A 17 6.70 -13.87 11.27
CA PRO A 17 6.89 -15.08 10.44
C PRO A 17 5.89 -15.23 9.28
N LYS A 18 4.76 -14.54 9.35
CA LYS A 18 3.71 -14.54 8.32
C LYS A 18 3.97 -13.54 7.20
N TRP A 19 4.91 -12.62 7.37
CA TRP A 19 5.18 -11.62 6.35
C TRP A 19 5.71 -12.23 5.05
N ILE A 20 5.08 -11.84 3.95
CA ILE A 20 5.53 -12.15 2.60
C ILE A 20 6.70 -11.24 2.20
N ALA A 21 7.36 -11.55 1.10
CA ALA A 21 8.56 -10.83 0.68
C ALA A 21 8.30 -9.34 0.42
N GLY A 22 7.20 -9.01 -0.24
CA GLY A 22 6.83 -7.62 -0.51
C GLY A 22 6.62 -6.82 0.77
N LYS A 23 5.93 -7.37 1.78
CA LYS A 23 5.75 -6.70 3.07
C LYS A 23 7.09 -6.41 3.75
N CYS A 24 8.03 -7.37 3.72
CA CYS A 24 9.38 -7.14 4.26
C CYS A 24 10.12 -6.00 3.54
N VAL A 25 9.94 -5.88 2.22
CA VAL A 25 10.55 -4.79 1.42
C VAL A 25 9.94 -3.45 1.79
N GLU A 26 8.62 -3.37 1.96
CA GLU A 26 7.92 -2.14 2.35
C GLU A 26 8.33 -1.68 3.76
N GLU A 27 8.42 -2.58 4.73
CA GLU A 27 8.90 -2.27 6.08
C GLU A 27 10.33 -1.73 6.08
N LEU A 28 11.23 -2.31 5.28
CA LEU A 28 12.60 -1.81 5.12
C LEU A 28 12.62 -0.44 4.44
N LEU A 29 11.76 -0.18 3.46
CA LEU A 29 11.61 1.12 2.81
C LEU A 29 11.17 2.17 3.83
N GLU A 30 10.12 1.90 4.60
CA GLU A 30 9.62 2.83 5.60
C GLU A 30 10.69 3.16 6.64
N PHE A 31 11.37 2.15 7.17
CA PHE A 31 12.35 2.34 8.21
C PHE A 31 13.63 3.06 7.76
N HIS A 32 14.16 2.72 6.57
CA HIS A 32 15.47 3.23 6.14
C HIS A 32 15.42 4.42 5.19
N VAL A 33 14.31 4.65 4.53
CA VAL A 33 14.25 5.58 3.40
C VAL A 33 13.24 6.70 3.62
N VAL A 34 12.01 6.36 4.01
CA VAL A 34 10.90 7.33 4.08
C VAL A 34 11.18 8.46 5.07
N GLU A 35 11.75 8.15 6.24
CA GLU A 35 12.09 9.15 7.26
C GLU A 35 13.13 10.19 6.78
N HIS A 36 13.90 9.86 5.72
CA HIS A 36 14.90 10.74 5.15
C HIS A 36 14.39 11.61 3.99
N PHE A 37 13.12 11.47 3.61
CA PHE A 37 12.55 12.29 2.54
C PHE A 37 12.31 13.74 3.01
N THR A 38 13.20 14.62 2.61
CA THR A 38 13.14 16.06 2.92
C THR A 38 12.40 16.89 1.88
N ARG A 39 12.05 16.28 0.75
CA ARG A 39 11.32 16.90 -0.38
C ARG A 39 10.18 15.98 -0.81
N PRO A 40 9.16 16.51 -1.49
CA PRO A 40 8.16 15.65 -2.11
C PRO A 40 8.83 14.60 -3.00
N THR A 41 8.61 13.33 -2.70
CA THR A 41 9.28 12.19 -3.34
C THR A 41 8.25 11.15 -3.76
N PHE A 42 8.29 10.73 -5.03
CA PHE A 42 7.54 9.59 -5.49
C PHE A 42 8.36 8.31 -5.30
N VAL A 43 7.80 7.33 -4.63
CA VAL A 43 8.26 5.94 -4.64
C VAL A 43 7.40 5.21 -5.65
N ILE A 44 8.02 4.45 -6.55
CA ILE A 44 7.36 3.79 -7.67
C ILE A 44 7.69 2.29 -7.69
N ASP A 45 6.92 1.51 -8.43
CA ASP A 45 7.22 0.10 -8.75
C ASP A 45 7.21 -0.80 -7.51
N TYR A 46 6.06 -0.84 -6.83
CA TYR A 46 5.83 -1.66 -5.64
C TYR A 46 5.79 -3.16 -5.94
N PRO A 47 6.05 -4.03 -4.94
CA PRO A 47 5.89 -5.46 -5.10
C PRO A 47 4.45 -5.87 -5.47
N VAL A 48 4.32 -6.87 -6.34
CA VAL A 48 3.00 -7.36 -6.80
C VAL A 48 2.20 -8.04 -5.69
N ASP A 49 2.87 -8.69 -4.77
CA ASP A 49 2.24 -9.48 -3.70
C ASP A 49 1.60 -8.64 -2.58
N THR A 50 1.98 -7.37 -2.45
CA THR A 50 1.36 -6.40 -1.52
C THR A 50 0.35 -5.48 -2.19
N SER A 51 0.16 -5.57 -3.51
CA SER A 51 -0.64 -4.62 -4.29
C SER A 51 -1.72 -5.32 -5.13
N PRO A 52 -2.73 -5.95 -4.50
CA PRO A 52 -3.66 -6.86 -5.18
C PRO A 52 -4.59 -6.18 -6.21
N LEU A 53 -4.81 -4.87 -6.13
CA LEU A 53 -5.71 -4.11 -7.01
C LEU A 53 -4.97 -3.40 -8.16
N VAL A 54 -3.66 -3.52 -8.20
CA VAL A 54 -2.81 -2.74 -9.11
C VAL A 54 -2.40 -3.61 -10.31
N ARG A 55 -2.37 -2.99 -11.47
CA ARG A 55 -1.91 -3.64 -12.71
C ARG A 55 -0.43 -3.98 -12.64
N ASP A 56 -0.06 -5.16 -13.17
CA ASP A 56 1.35 -5.54 -13.35
C ASP A 56 2.09 -4.52 -14.19
N HIS A 57 3.33 -4.24 -13.81
CA HIS A 57 4.20 -3.35 -14.58
C HIS A 57 4.46 -3.93 -15.97
N ARG A 58 4.35 -3.07 -17.03
CA ARG A 58 4.38 -3.49 -18.45
C ARG A 58 5.69 -4.13 -18.88
N SER A 59 6.80 -3.82 -18.20
CA SER A 59 8.15 -4.23 -18.61
C SER A 59 9.00 -4.80 -17.48
N ILE A 60 8.60 -4.68 -16.20
CA ILE A 60 9.36 -5.15 -15.06
C ILE A 60 8.57 -6.24 -14.34
N PRO A 61 8.95 -7.52 -14.45
CA PRO A 61 8.27 -8.60 -13.75
C PRO A 61 8.38 -8.47 -12.22
N GLY A 62 7.32 -8.85 -11.50
CA GLY A 62 7.30 -8.90 -10.05
C GLY A 62 6.97 -7.58 -9.34
N VAL A 63 6.77 -6.51 -10.11
CA VAL A 63 6.32 -5.21 -9.60
C VAL A 63 5.05 -4.76 -10.30
N VAL A 64 4.39 -3.75 -9.73
CA VAL A 64 3.15 -3.18 -10.23
C VAL A 64 3.32 -1.70 -10.60
N GLU A 65 2.45 -1.17 -11.45
CA GLU A 65 2.38 0.24 -11.83
C GLU A 65 1.72 1.07 -10.73
N LYS A 66 2.38 1.17 -9.57
CA LYS A 66 1.96 1.95 -8.40
C LYS A 66 3.00 3.01 -8.08
N TRP A 67 2.53 4.13 -7.56
CA TRP A 67 3.35 5.14 -6.90
C TRP A 67 2.70 5.64 -5.63
N ASP A 68 3.52 5.96 -4.65
CA ASP A 68 3.13 6.70 -3.45
C ASP A 68 3.92 7.99 -3.37
N LEU A 69 3.24 9.10 -3.07
CA LEU A 69 3.84 10.41 -2.88
C LEU A 69 4.08 10.65 -1.39
N TYR A 70 5.32 10.72 -1.02
CA TYR A 70 5.75 11.09 0.32
C TYR A 70 6.08 12.58 0.42
N ILE A 71 5.57 13.25 1.46
CA ILE A 71 5.86 14.64 1.78
C ILE A 71 6.15 14.72 3.28
N ALA A 72 7.29 15.30 3.66
CA ALA A 72 7.69 15.45 5.06
C ALA A 72 7.64 14.14 5.88
N GLY A 73 8.00 13.01 5.27
CA GLY A 73 8.09 11.70 5.92
C GLY A 73 6.78 10.94 6.06
N TYR A 74 5.69 11.39 5.44
CA TYR A 74 4.43 10.65 5.41
C TYR A 74 3.84 10.57 3.98
N GLU A 75 3.14 9.49 3.70
CA GLU A 75 2.43 9.29 2.45
C GLU A 75 1.27 10.30 2.35
N ALA A 76 1.30 11.18 1.35
CA ALA A 76 0.28 12.18 1.10
C ALA A 76 -0.74 11.74 0.05
N ALA A 77 -0.33 10.92 -0.89
CA ALA A 77 -1.17 10.41 -1.96
C ALA A 77 -0.63 9.07 -2.47
N THR A 78 -1.50 8.27 -3.03
CA THR A 78 -1.18 7.05 -3.79
C THR A 78 -1.87 7.08 -5.14
N GLY A 79 -1.31 6.42 -6.13
CA GLY A 79 -1.97 6.24 -7.40
C GLY A 79 -1.37 5.08 -8.20
N TYR A 80 -2.16 4.53 -9.09
CA TYR A 80 -1.77 3.38 -9.86
C TYR A 80 -2.59 3.18 -11.13
N SER A 81 -2.07 2.33 -12.02
CA SER A 81 -2.87 1.76 -13.09
C SER A 81 -3.76 0.67 -12.50
N GLU A 82 -5.06 0.80 -12.68
CA GLU A 82 -6.02 -0.16 -12.13
C GLU A 82 -5.87 -1.53 -12.79
N LEU A 83 -6.00 -2.59 -11.99
CA LEU A 83 -6.14 -3.95 -12.51
C LEU A 83 -7.57 -4.13 -13.03
N VAL A 84 -7.69 -4.24 -14.35
CA VAL A 84 -9.00 -4.32 -15.03
C VAL A 84 -9.38 -5.74 -15.47
N ASP A 85 -8.48 -6.71 -15.33
CA ASP A 85 -8.72 -8.10 -15.67
C ASP A 85 -9.39 -8.84 -14.51
N PRO A 86 -10.65 -9.29 -14.63
CA PRO A 86 -11.37 -9.94 -13.54
C PRO A 86 -10.80 -11.32 -13.18
N VAL A 87 -10.12 -12.00 -14.10
CA VAL A 87 -9.50 -13.32 -13.84
C VAL A 87 -8.29 -13.16 -12.92
N ILE A 88 -7.38 -12.26 -13.29
CA ILE A 88 -6.20 -11.95 -12.47
C ILE A 88 -6.63 -11.35 -11.12
N GLN A 89 -7.64 -10.47 -11.13
CA GLN A 89 -8.17 -9.88 -9.91
C GLN A 89 -8.71 -10.93 -8.94
N ARG A 90 -9.44 -11.92 -9.45
CA ARG A 90 -9.94 -13.04 -8.65
C ARG A 90 -8.80 -13.83 -8.00
N GLU A 91 -7.78 -14.18 -8.79
CA GLU A 91 -6.62 -14.92 -8.30
C GLU A 91 -5.94 -14.19 -7.14
N ARG A 92 -5.76 -12.88 -7.27
CA ARG A 92 -5.14 -12.04 -6.23
C ARG A 92 -6.00 -11.92 -4.98
N LEU A 93 -7.32 -11.74 -5.13
CA LEU A 93 -8.22 -11.65 -3.97
C LEU A 93 -8.35 -12.99 -3.24
N VAL A 94 -8.28 -14.11 -3.94
CA VAL A 94 -8.23 -15.45 -3.32
C VAL A 94 -6.94 -15.60 -2.51
N ALA A 95 -5.79 -15.20 -3.05
CA ALA A 95 -4.53 -15.22 -2.31
C ALA A 95 -4.57 -14.31 -1.06
N GLN A 96 -5.14 -13.12 -1.17
CA GLN A 96 -5.34 -12.19 -0.05
C GLN A 96 -6.26 -12.78 1.02
N SER A 97 -7.36 -13.42 0.64
CA SER A 97 -8.27 -14.07 1.59
C SER A 97 -7.57 -15.17 2.40
N SER A 98 -6.66 -15.92 1.77
CA SER A 98 -5.86 -16.95 2.47
C SER A 98 -4.88 -16.32 3.47
N LEU A 99 -4.29 -15.17 3.17
CA LEU A 99 -3.46 -14.41 4.11
C LEU A 99 -4.29 -13.92 5.29
N LYS A 100 -5.50 -13.42 5.04
CA LYS A 100 -6.42 -12.97 6.09
C LYS A 100 -6.83 -14.11 7.04
N GLU A 101 -7.14 -15.28 6.50
CA GLU A 101 -7.44 -16.47 7.30
C GLU A 101 -6.24 -16.90 8.17
N SER A 102 -5.02 -16.66 7.72
CA SER A 102 -3.79 -16.90 8.48
C SER A 102 -3.52 -15.83 9.54
N GLY A 103 -4.33 -14.76 9.61
CA GLY A 103 -4.30 -13.70 10.62
C GLY A 103 -3.67 -12.40 10.19
N ASP A 104 -3.49 -12.16 8.90
CA ASP A 104 -3.14 -10.85 8.37
C ASP A 104 -4.38 -9.95 8.37
N LEU A 105 -4.40 -8.94 9.24
CA LEU A 105 -5.54 -8.04 9.41
C LEU A 105 -5.68 -7.03 8.26
N GLU A 106 -4.60 -6.76 7.55
CA GLU A 106 -4.57 -5.82 6.41
C GLU A 106 -4.99 -6.50 5.10
N ALA A 107 -4.94 -7.83 5.04
CA ALA A 107 -5.28 -8.57 3.83
C ALA A 107 -6.75 -8.41 3.45
N MET A 108 -7.01 -8.31 2.16
CA MET A 108 -8.34 -8.13 1.58
C MET A 108 -9.15 -9.43 1.58
N GLN A 109 -10.47 -9.29 1.56
CA GLN A 109 -11.38 -10.40 1.35
C GLN A 109 -11.78 -10.51 -0.12
N LEU A 110 -12.16 -11.73 -0.53
CA LEU A 110 -12.78 -11.96 -1.83
C LEU A 110 -14.12 -11.22 -1.89
N ASP A 111 -14.29 -10.39 -2.91
CA ASP A 111 -15.51 -9.63 -3.16
C ASP A 111 -16.08 -10.03 -4.53
N GLU A 112 -17.11 -10.87 -4.50
CA GLU A 112 -17.76 -11.39 -5.70
C GLU A 112 -18.56 -10.31 -6.45
N ASP A 113 -19.10 -9.31 -5.75
CA ASP A 113 -19.84 -8.22 -6.39
C ASP A 113 -18.89 -7.28 -7.13
N PHE A 114 -17.73 -7.01 -6.56
CA PHE A 114 -16.67 -6.26 -7.23
C PHE A 114 -16.16 -7.00 -8.48
N LEU A 115 -15.89 -8.29 -8.38
CA LEU A 115 -15.45 -9.09 -9.53
C LEU A 115 -16.51 -9.13 -10.64
N ARG A 116 -17.77 -9.29 -10.28
CA ARG A 116 -18.89 -9.23 -11.24
C ARG A 116 -18.96 -7.86 -11.92
N ALA A 117 -18.71 -6.78 -11.20
CA ALA A 117 -18.66 -5.44 -11.78
C ALA A 117 -17.52 -5.30 -12.80
N LEU A 118 -16.34 -5.86 -12.52
CA LEU A 118 -15.22 -5.91 -13.48
C LEU A 118 -15.55 -6.69 -14.75
N GLU A 119 -16.31 -7.79 -14.63
CA GLU A 119 -16.73 -8.62 -15.77
C GLU A 119 -17.63 -7.85 -16.78
N TYR A 120 -18.28 -6.77 -16.38
CA TYR A 120 -19.00 -5.89 -17.32
C TYR A 120 -18.08 -5.06 -18.22
N GLY A 121 -16.76 -5.10 -17.98
CA GLY A 121 -15.75 -4.48 -18.82
C GLY A 121 -15.25 -3.12 -18.28
N MET A 122 -14.37 -3.15 -17.30
CA MET A 122 -13.67 -1.95 -16.87
C MET A 122 -12.68 -1.48 -17.94
N PRO A 123 -12.75 -0.23 -18.43
CA PRO A 123 -11.75 0.28 -19.38
C PRO A 123 -10.40 0.49 -18.70
N PRO A 124 -9.30 0.64 -19.47
CA PRO A 124 -8.03 1.06 -18.94
C PRO A 124 -8.18 2.35 -18.13
N THR A 125 -7.84 2.30 -16.85
CA THR A 125 -8.14 3.34 -15.88
C THR A 125 -6.91 3.59 -15.01
N GLY A 126 -6.66 4.83 -14.63
CA GLY A 126 -5.75 5.20 -13.55
C GLY A 126 -6.55 5.69 -12.36
N GLY A 127 -6.14 5.28 -11.17
CA GLY A 127 -6.71 5.72 -9.90
C GLY A 127 -5.74 6.61 -9.12
N ILE A 128 -6.29 7.49 -8.29
CA ILE A 128 -5.54 8.30 -7.34
C ILE A 128 -6.31 8.45 -6.04
N GLY A 129 -5.63 8.24 -4.92
CA GLY A 129 -6.10 8.56 -3.58
C GLY A 129 -5.27 9.68 -2.98
N VAL A 130 -5.91 10.73 -2.47
CA VAL A 130 -5.24 11.85 -1.79
C VAL A 130 -5.76 11.97 -0.37
N GLY A 131 -4.86 11.91 0.61
CA GLY A 131 -5.20 12.13 2.01
C GLY A 131 -5.44 13.60 2.29
N ILE A 132 -6.70 14.02 2.35
CA ILE A 132 -7.07 15.45 2.55
C ILE A 132 -6.50 16.00 3.86
N ASP A 133 -6.55 15.24 4.95
CA ASP A 133 -5.96 15.65 6.22
C ASP A 133 -4.44 15.80 6.11
N ARG A 134 -3.77 14.87 5.44
CA ARG A 134 -2.32 14.95 5.18
C ARG A 134 -1.95 16.10 4.25
N LEU A 135 -2.80 16.40 3.27
CA LEU A 135 -2.65 17.60 2.43
C LEU A 135 -2.76 18.89 3.26
N LEU A 136 -3.75 18.95 4.15
CA LEU A 136 -3.89 20.08 5.08
C LEU A 136 -2.67 20.22 6.00
N MET A 137 -2.16 19.12 6.56
CA MET A 137 -0.92 19.13 7.32
C MET A 137 0.24 19.73 6.52
N THR A 138 0.38 19.32 5.27
CA THR A 138 1.45 19.81 4.38
C THR A 138 1.34 21.32 4.12
N LEU A 139 0.12 21.82 3.90
CA LEU A 139 -0.11 23.23 3.56
C LEU A 139 -0.05 24.17 4.77
N THR A 140 -0.43 23.67 5.94
CA THR A 140 -0.59 24.51 7.15
C THR A 140 0.53 24.33 8.17
N GLY A 141 1.27 23.21 8.11
CA GLY A 141 2.24 22.82 9.14
C GLY A 141 1.60 22.30 10.43
N LEU A 142 0.28 22.09 10.45
CA LEU A 142 -0.45 21.53 11.59
C LEU A 142 -0.26 20.01 11.67
N ASN A 143 -0.47 19.43 12.85
CA ASN A 143 -0.52 17.99 13.01
C ASN A 143 -1.91 17.42 12.67
N ILE A 144 -2.03 16.10 12.47
CA ILE A 144 -3.27 15.47 12.01
C ILE A 144 -4.45 15.69 12.97
N ARG A 145 -4.23 15.83 14.28
CA ARG A 145 -5.31 16.07 15.23
C ARG A 145 -5.88 17.49 15.12
N GLU A 146 -5.10 18.42 14.60
CA GLU A 146 -5.51 19.80 14.39
C GLU A 146 -6.20 19.98 13.02
N THR A 147 -6.00 19.05 12.06
CA THR A 147 -6.68 19.08 10.76
C THR A 147 -8.05 18.38 10.78
N ILE A 148 -8.26 17.46 11.71
CA ILE A 148 -9.53 16.72 11.87
C ILE A 148 -10.49 17.54 12.75
N LEU A 149 -11.70 17.84 12.22
CA LEU A 149 -12.69 18.65 12.92
C LEU A 149 -13.17 18.04 14.24
N PHE A 150 -13.27 16.71 14.32
CA PHE A 150 -13.72 15.98 15.52
C PHE A 150 -12.75 14.82 15.81
N PRO A 151 -11.53 15.09 16.27
CA PRO A 151 -10.57 14.04 16.57
C PRO A 151 -11.03 13.18 17.74
N LEU A 152 -10.75 11.87 17.66
CA LEU A 152 -10.94 10.98 18.79
C LEU A 152 -10.03 11.39 19.95
N VAL A 153 -10.64 11.75 21.08
CA VAL A 153 -9.93 12.03 22.33
C VAL A 153 -10.03 10.81 23.24
N LYS A 154 -8.93 10.48 23.90
CA LYS A 154 -8.95 9.43 24.92
C LYS A 154 -9.86 9.89 26.06
N PRO A 155 -10.83 9.08 26.51
CA PRO A 155 -11.61 9.40 27.72
C PRO A 155 -10.68 9.63 28.91
N GLU A 156 -10.98 10.63 29.74
CA GLU A 156 -10.29 10.88 31.00
C GLU A 156 -10.49 9.75 32.01
#